data_eb93a0eb4018baaad74f84ae926546a2
#
_entry.id   eb93a0eb4018baaad74f84ae926546a2
#
_cell.length_a   1.000
_cell.length_b   1.000
_cell.length_c   1.000
_cell.angle_alpha   90.00
_cell.angle_beta   90.00
_cell.angle_gamma   90.00
#
_symmetry.space_group_name_H-M   'P 1'
#
loop_
_entity.id
_entity.type
_entity.pdbx_description
1 polymer ?
#
loop_
_entity_poly.entity_id
_entity_poly.type
_entity_poly.pdbx_seq_one_letter_code
_entity_poly.pdbx_strand_id
1 'polypeptide(L)'
;MYRTADGEEIFIIDGHTHLWDGSKENLKNIHGQQFIDCFYGYHSALSPKEYVWPKEKFDKYGAETMYNDLFVEGYDDMAIFQPTYLKDFYVNGFNTTEQNAVLKEKYPDRFILNGAWDPRDGEVGLEALRELASKYQLKGVKLYTAEWHGSSKGYKLSDDWAQRYLEESQKLGIKNIHVHKGPTILPLNRDAFDVADIEDRKSTRL
;
A
#
# COMPACT_ATOMS: atom_id res chain seq x y z
N MET A 1 6.72 2.24 23.45
CA MET A 1 7.79 1.22 23.55
C MET A 1 7.30 0.01 24.33
N TYR A 2 7.58 -1.17 23.81
CA TYR A 2 7.30 -2.41 24.53
C TYR A 2 8.35 -2.60 25.63
N ARG A 3 7.92 -3.01 26.83
CA ARG A 3 8.82 -3.30 27.92
C ARG A 3 8.82 -4.80 28.20
N THR A 4 10.00 -5.42 28.11
CA THR A 4 10.18 -6.84 28.38
C THR A 4 10.05 -7.15 29.89
N ALA A 5 9.99 -8.43 30.25
CA ALA A 5 9.85 -8.86 31.65
C ALA A 5 11.06 -8.48 32.52
N ASP A 6 12.25 -8.34 31.93
CA ASP A 6 13.49 -7.89 32.58
C ASP A 6 13.69 -6.37 32.53
N GLY A 7 12.71 -5.63 31.99
CA GLY A 7 12.66 -4.17 32.04
C GLY A 7 13.33 -3.45 30.86
N GLU A 8 13.77 -4.19 29.83
CA GLU A 8 14.30 -3.59 28.60
C GLU A 8 13.19 -2.91 27.81
N GLU A 9 13.46 -1.72 27.28
CA GLU A 9 12.55 -1.00 26.39
C GLU A 9 12.91 -1.24 24.92
N ILE A 10 11.96 -1.80 24.15
CA ILE A 10 12.13 -2.12 22.73
C ILE A 10 11.29 -1.15 21.92
N PHE A 11 11.94 -0.45 20.98
CA PHE A 11 11.25 0.40 19.99
C PHE A 11 10.76 -0.46 18.83
N ILE A 12 9.44 -0.42 18.57
CA ILE A 12 8.79 -1.26 17.55
C ILE A 12 8.31 -0.39 16.39
N ILE A 13 8.69 -0.79 15.17
CA ILE A 13 8.19 -0.19 13.93
C ILE A 13 7.46 -1.25 13.14
N ASP A 14 6.15 -1.05 12.88
CA ASP A 14 5.44 -1.84 11.89
C ASP A 14 5.82 -1.35 10.48
N GLY A 15 6.52 -2.19 9.74
CA GLY A 15 7.04 -1.87 8.40
C GLY A 15 6.01 -1.96 7.29
N HIS A 16 4.77 -2.42 7.55
CA HIS A 16 3.81 -2.67 6.48
C HIS A 16 2.35 -2.55 6.95
N THR A 17 1.87 -1.33 7.05
CA THR A 17 0.51 -1.06 7.49
C THR A 17 -0.39 -0.52 6.38
N HIS A 18 -1.67 -0.82 6.49
CA HIS A 18 -2.73 -0.34 5.61
C HIS A 18 -3.93 0.12 6.41
N LEU A 19 -4.55 1.20 6.00
CA LEU A 19 -5.98 1.42 6.20
C LEU A 19 -6.67 1.25 4.84
N TRP A 20 -7.99 1.07 4.80
CA TRP A 20 -8.70 0.95 3.52
C TRP A 20 -10.18 1.30 3.63
N ASP A 21 -10.75 1.64 2.49
CA ASP A 21 -12.18 1.83 2.30
C ASP A 21 -12.69 0.99 1.13
N GLY A 22 -13.15 -0.21 1.41
CA GLY A 22 -13.84 -1.12 0.50
C GLY A 22 -15.36 -1.08 0.68
N SER A 23 -15.90 -0.06 1.35
CA SER A 23 -17.33 0.09 1.60
C SER A 23 -18.14 0.23 0.30
N LYS A 24 -19.42 -0.10 0.37
CA LYS A 24 -20.35 -0.03 -0.79
C LYS A 24 -20.40 1.35 -1.44
N GLU A 25 -20.29 2.41 -0.64
CA GLU A 25 -20.32 3.81 -1.07
C GLU A 25 -19.07 4.19 -1.87
N ASN A 26 -17.96 3.49 -1.67
CA ASN A 26 -16.69 3.71 -2.38
C ASN A 26 -16.53 2.79 -3.61
N LEU A 27 -17.40 1.81 -3.81
CA LEU A 27 -17.32 0.91 -4.96
C LEU A 27 -17.60 1.66 -6.28
N LYS A 28 -16.70 1.54 -7.23
CA LYS A 28 -16.87 2.04 -8.60
C LYS A 28 -17.57 1.02 -9.51
N ASN A 29 -17.36 -0.26 -9.24
CA ASN A 29 -17.94 -1.35 -10.04
C ASN A 29 -17.87 -2.69 -9.27
N ILE A 30 -18.35 -3.76 -9.92
CA ILE A 30 -18.39 -5.11 -9.33
C ILE A 30 -17.00 -5.66 -8.99
N HIS A 31 -15.93 -5.22 -9.64
CA HIS A 31 -14.58 -5.70 -9.38
C HIS A 31 -14.05 -5.21 -8.04
N GLY A 32 -14.47 -4.03 -7.59
CA GLY A 32 -14.20 -3.57 -6.22
C GLY A 32 -14.83 -4.49 -5.17
N GLN A 33 -16.07 -4.92 -5.40
CA GLN A 33 -16.72 -5.89 -4.51
C GLN A 33 -16.00 -7.24 -4.52
N GLN A 34 -15.63 -7.75 -5.69
CA GLN A 34 -14.88 -9.00 -5.81
C GLN A 34 -13.54 -8.94 -5.07
N PHE A 35 -12.85 -7.80 -5.16
CA PHE A 35 -11.58 -7.58 -4.48
C PHE A 35 -11.73 -7.65 -2.95
N ILE A 36 -12.66 -6.87 -2.38
CA ILE A 36 -12.83 -6.83 -0.92
C ILE A 36 -13.38 -8.15 -0.37
N ASP A 37 -14.20 -8.87 -1.12
CA ASP A 37 -14.71 -10.18 -0.72
C ASP A 37 -13.61 -11.24 -0.73
N CYS A 38 -12.73 -11.25 -1.73
CA CYS A 38 -11.57 -12.12 -1.77
C CYS A 38 -10.59 -11.81 -0.65
N PHE A 39 -10.35 -10.52 -0.36
CA PHE A 39 -9.48 -10.07 0.72
C PHE A 39 -10.04 -10.47 2.09
N TYR A 40 -11.34 -10.31 2.30
CA TYR A 40 -12.01 -10.83 3.50
C TYR A 40 -11.93 -12.35 3.60
N GLY A 41 -12.01 -13.06 2.48
CA GLY A 41 -11.81 -14.51 2.43
C GLY A 41 -10.44 -14.93 2.97
N TYR A 42 -9.37 -14.23 2.62
CA TYR A 42 -8.05 -14.46 3.20
C TYR A 42 -8.01 -14.15 4.70
N HIS A 43 -8.56 -13.02 5.12
CA HIS A 43 -8.64 -12.67 6.53
C HIS A 43 -9.34 -13.77 7.35
N SER A 44 -10.53 -14.20 6.92
CA SER A 44 -11.31 -15.22 7.65
C SER A 44 -10.70 -16.62 7.63
N ALA A 45 -9.92 -16.96 6.58
CA ALA A 45 -9.28 -18.27 6.46
C ALA A 45 -7.93 -18.37 7.19
N LEU A 46 -7.19 -17.25 7.31
CA LEU A 46 -5.82 -17.24 7.83
C LEU A 46 -5.71 -16.71 9.27
N SER A 47 -6.67 -15.92 9.73
CA SER A 47 -6.67 -15.42 11.09
C SER A 47 -7.15 -16.49 12.09
N PRO A 48 -6.63 -16.50 13.32
CA PRO A 48 -7.25 -17.26 14.40
C PRO A 48 -8.71 -16.84 14.58
N LYS A 49 -9.59 -17.79 14.89
CA LYS A 49 -11.06 -17.59 14.89
C LYS A 49 -11.51 -16.42 15.76
N GLU A 50 -10.88 -16.22 16.89
CA GLU A 50 -11.16 -15.16 17.85
C GLU A 50 -10.79 -13.77 17.34
N TYR A 51 -9.97 -13.67 16.29
CA TYR A 51 -9.54 -12.40 15.67
C TYR A 51 -10.17 -12.14 14.30
N VAL A 52 -11.07 -13.02 13.86
CA VAL A 52 -11.81 -12.79 12.60
C VAL A 52 -12.84 -11.68 12.81
N TRP A 53 -12.67 -10.59 12.09
CA TRP A 53 -13.60 -9.46 12.16
C TRP A 53 -14.92 -9.74 11.44
N PRO A 54 -16.03 -9.15 11.90
CA PRO A 54 -17.24 -9.08 11.09
C PRO A 54 -16.96 -8.39 9.75
N LYS A 55 -17.66 -8.82 8.70
CA LYS A 55 -17.45 -8.30 7.31
C LYS A 55 -17.58 -6.78 7.25
N GLU A 56 -18.56 -6.21 7.95
CA GLU A 56 -18.83 -4.77 7.97
C GLU A 56 -17.67 -3.97 8.57
N LYS A 57 -17.00 -4.50 9.60
CA LYS A 57 -15.79 -3.90 10.18
C LYS A 57 -14.62 -4.03 9.20
N PHE A 58 -14.52 -5.17 8.51
CA PHE A 58 -13.44 -5.43 7.56
C PHE A 58 -13.57 -4.59 6.29
N ASP A 59 -14.79 -4.33 5.81
CA ASP A 59 -15.00 -3.56 4.58
C ASP A 59 -14.45 -2.13 4.66
N LYS A 60 -14.37 -1.58 5.87
CA LYS A 60 -13.78 -0.25 6.10
C LYS A 60 -12.96 -0.23 7.37
N TYR A 61 -11.66 -0.23 7.20
CA TYR A 61 -10.69 -0.08 8.27
C TYR A 61 -10.09 1.33 8.23
N GLY A 62 -10.66 2.21 9.05
CA GLY A 62 -10.37 3.63 9.01
C GLY A 62 -9.22 4.07 9.91
N ALA A 63 -8.86 5.34 9.80
CA ALA A 63 -7.72 5.96 10.47
C ALA A 63 -7.78 5.87 12.01
N GLU A 64 -8.93 6.13 12.61
CA GLU A 64 -9.11 6.09 14.09
C GLU A 64 -8.94 4.64 14.61
N THR A 65 -9.52 3.66 13.91
CA THR A 65 -9.40 2.24 14.28
C THR A 65 -7.94 1.80 14.17
N MET A 66 -7.28 2.13 13.06
CA MET A 66 -5.87 1.80 12.85
C MET A 66 -4.97 2.40 13.93
N TYR A 67 -5.17 3.68 14.28
CA TYR A 67 -4.41 4.32 15.33
C TYR A 67 -4.58 3.59 16.67
N ASN A 68 -5.82 3.25 17.03
CA ASN A 68 -6.12 2.55 18.27
C ASN A 68 -5.48 1.16 18.31
N ASP A 69 -5.64 0.38 17.23
CA ASP A 69 -5.12 -0.98 17.15
C ASP A 69 -3.58 -1.02 17.22
N LEU A 70 -2.88 -0.07 16.57
CA LEU A 70 -1.42 -0.05 16.54
C LEU A 70 -0.79 0.55 17.80
N PHE A 71 -1.31 1.68 18.30
CA PHE A 71 -0.60 2.51 19.28
C PHE A 71 -1.27 2.58 20.65
N VAL A 72 -2.53 2.16 20.79
CA VAL A 72 -3.24 2.15 22.07
C VAL A 72 -3.36 0.72 22.60
N GLU A 73 -3.82 -0.21 21.77
CA GLU A 73 -3.95 -1.63 22.12
C GLU A 73 -2.70 -2.44 21.73
N GLY A 74 -2.02 -2.05 20.63
CA GLY A 74 -0.77 -2.63 20.21
C GLY A 74 0.46 -2.00 20.87
N TYR A 75 1.64 -2.48 20.50
CA TYR A 75 2.91 -2.07 21.07
C TYR A 75 3.77 -1.26 20.09
N ASP A 76 3.21 -0.84 18.95
CA ASP A 76 3.95 -0.12 17.94
C ASP A 76 4.30 1.29 18.40
N ASP A 77 5.50 1.73 18.08
CA ASP A 77 5.98 3.10 18.28
C ASP A 77 5.85 3.92 17.00
N MET A 78 6.04 3.27 15.85
CA MET A 78 5.89 3.85 14.53
C MET A 78 5.26 2.86 13.55
N ALA A 79 4.68 3.39 12.46
CA ALA A 79 4.14 2.59 11.37
C ALA A 79 4.53 3.17 10.00
N ILE A 80 4.76 2.30 9.01
CA ILE A 80 5.04 2.68 7.63
C ILE A 80 3.82 2.35 6.77
N PHE A 81 3.17 3.38 6.23
CA PHE A 81 2.02 3.21 5.34
C PHE A 81 2.40 2.73 3.96
N GLN A 82 1.64 1.76 3.48
CA GLN A 82 1.81 1.14 2.16
C GLN A 82 0.53 1.33 1.33
N PRO A 83 0.45 2.35 0.47
CA PRO A 83 -0.75 2.61 -0.31
C PRO A 83 -1.03 1.51 -1.36
N THR A 84 -2.30 1.33 -1.69
CA THR A 84 -2.81 0.48 -2.77
C THR A 84 -4.04 1.16 -3.35
N TYR A 85 -3.89 1.82 -4.48
CA TYR A 85 -4.90 2.77 -4.96
C TYR A 85 -6.15 2.10 -5.52
N LEU A 86 -6.00 1.12 -6.40
CA LEU A 86 -7.10 0.43 -7.10
C LEU A 86 -8.12 1.41 -7.70
N LYS A 87 -7.62 2.41 -8.42
CA LYS A 87 -8.42 3.53 -8.99
C LYS A 87 -9.53 3.08 -9.93
N ASP A 88 -9.38 1.91 -10.57
CA ASP A 88 -10.41 1.35 -11.45
C ASP A 88 -11.53 0.65 -10.68
N PHE A 89 -11.34 0.34 -9.41
CA PHE A 89 -12.28 -0.40 -8.58
C PHE A 89 -13.04 0.49 -7.58
N TYR A 90 -12.40 1.57 -7.12
CA TYR A 90 -12.90 2.43 -6.05
C TYR A 90 -12.92 3.89 -6.47
N VAL A 91 -13.98 4.60 -6.08
CA VAL A 91 -14.21 6.01 -6.45
C VAL A 91 -13.13 6.93 -5.88
N ASN A 92 -12.83 6.75 -4.59
CA ASN A 92 -11.84 7.55 -3.86
C ASN A 92 -10.51 6.81 -3.65
N GLY A 93 -10.31 5.69 -4.39
CA GLY A 93 -9.22 4.76 -4.11
C GLY A 93 -9.50 3.85 -2.89
N PHE A 94 -8.80 2.74 -2.82
CA PHE A 94 -8.95 1.75 -1.74
C PHE A 94 -8.15 2.15 -0.51
N ASN A 95 -6.86 2.44 -0.71
CA ASN A 95 -5.91 2.91 0.30
C ASN A 95 -4.93 3.87 -0.39
N THR A 96 -5.09 5.17 -0.20
CA THR A 96 -4.29 6.18 -0.88
C THR A 96 -3.32 6.87 0.08
N THR A 97 -2.27 7.50 -0.46
CA THR A 97 -1.34 8.30 0.33
C THR A 97 -2.08 9.44 1.04
N GLU A 98 -3.06 10.05 0.37
CA GLU A 98 -3.85 11.16 0.91
C GLU A 98 -4.71 10.74 2.10
N GLN A 99 -5.33 9.54 2.04
CA GLN A 99 -6.08 8.99 3.18
C GLN A 99 -5.17 8.74 4.39
N ASN A 100 -3.94 8.27 4.14
CA ASN A 100 -2.95 8.03 5.20
C ASN A 100 -2.34 9.34 5.74
N ALA A 101 -2.25 10.39 4.91
CA ALA A 101 -1.66 11.67 5.30
C ALA A 101 -2.37 12.32 6.48
N VAL A 102 -3.68 12.09 6.63
CA VAL A 102 -4.47 12.58 7.78
C VAL A 102 -3.87 12.11 9.12
N LEU A 103 -3.43 10.85 9.19
CA LEU A 103 -2.78 10.33 10.38
C LEU A 103 -1.37 10.89 10.56
N LYS A 104 -0.62 11.06 9.47
CA LYS A 104 0.71 11.69 9.53
C LYS A 104 0.64 13.13 10.00
N GLU A 105 -0.35 13.89 9.57
CA GLU A 105 -0.57 15.27 10.02
C GLU A 105 -0.94 15.33 11.50
N LYS A 106 -1.80 14.43 11.97
CA LYS A 106 -2.24 14.36 13.36
C LYS A 106 -1.15 13.81 14.31
N TYR A 107 -0.33 12.89 13.83
CA TYR A 107 0.68 12.18 14.63
C TYR A 107 2.02 12.10 13.87
N PRO A 108 2.72 13.23 13.69
CA PRO A 108 3.87 13.33 12.80
C PRO A 108 5.04 12.42 13.14
N ASP A 109 5.20 12.07 14.42
CA ASP A 109 6.29 11.21 14.89
C ASP A 109 5.95 9.71 14.88
N ARG A 110 4.70 9.37 14.54
CA ARG A 110 4.21 7.98 14.54
C ARG A 110 4.20 7.33 13.16
N PHE A 111 4.14 8.12 12.08
CA PHE A 111 3.91 7.59 10.75
C PHE A 111 4.95 8.02 9.73
N ILE A 112 5.37 7.06 8.92
CA ILE A 112 6.15 7.26 7.69
C ILE A 112 5.21 7.00 6.52
N LEU A 113 5.08 7.99 5.62
CA LEU A 113 4.27 7.87 4.41
C LEU A 113 5.09 7.32 3.25
N ASN A 114 4.54 6.33 2.55
CA ASN A 114 4.94 5.97 1.22
C ASN A 114 3.93 6.49 0.20
N GLY A 115 4.43 6.87 -0.97
CA GLY A 115 3.61 7.17 -2.14
C GLY A 115 3.37 5.94 -3.00
N ALA A 116 2.71 6.16 -4.12
CA ALA A 116 2.58 5.17 -5.20
C ALA A 116 2.72 5.87 -6.54
N TRP A 117 3.00 5.09 -7.58
CA TRP A 117 2.96 5.52 -8.96
C TRP A 117 2.54 4.37 -9.87
N ASP A 118 2.00 4.73 -11.01
CA ASP A 118 1.68 3.80 -12.10
C ASP A 118 2.42 4.25 -13.36
N PRO A 119 3.30 3.42 -13.94
CA PRO A 119 4.11 3.83 -15.09
C PRO A 119 3.27 4.10 -16.34
N ARG A 120 2.03 3.63 -16.38
CA ARG A 120 1.08 3.85 -17.49
C ARG A 120 0.51 5.27 -17.52
N ASP A 121 0.67 6.02 -16.42
CA ASP A 121 0.32 7.45 -16.37
C ASP A 121 1.33 8.35 -17.14
N GLY A 122 2.45 7.80 -17.61
CA GLY A 122 3.45 8.51 -18.42
C GLY A 122 4.01 9.78 -17.77
N GLU A 123 4.22 10.84 -18.55
CA GLU A 123 4.79 12.11 -18.03
C GLU A 123 3.88 12.79 -17.00
N VAL A 124 2.57 12.69 -17.16
CA VAL A 124 1.61 13.29 -16.20
C VAL A 124 1.76 12.65 -14.81
N GLY A 125 1.95 11.34 -14.76
CA GLY A 125 2.18 10.65 -13.50
C GLY A 125 3.56 10.94 -12.90
N LEU A 126 4.59 11.21 -13.70
CA LEU A 126 5.89 11.67 -13.20
C LEU A 126 5.77 13.03 -12.50
N GLU A 127 5.00 13.95 -13.07
CA GLU A 127 4.75 15.24 -12.44
C GLU A 127 3.99 15.08 -11.12
N ALA A 128 2.93 14.25 -11.12
CA ALA A 128 2.18 13.92 -9.91
C ALA A 128 3.07 13.27 -8.83
N LEU A 129 4.04 12.43 -9.21
CA LEU A 129 5.02 11.86 -8.27
C LEU A 129 5.90 12.94 -7.64
N ARG A 130 6.37 13.92 -8.43
CA ARG A 130 7.17 15.05 -7.92
C ARG A 130 6.39 15.88 -6.90
N GLU A 131 5.14 16.22 -7.22
CA GLU A 131 4.24 16.95 -6.33
C GLU A 131 3.98 16.17 -5.04
N LEU A 132 3.66 14.88 -5.14
CA LEU A 132 3.40 14.00 -4.01
C LEU A 132 4.64 13.87 -3.10
N ALA A 133 5.82 13.66 -3.70
CA ALA A 133 7.08 13.54 -2.99
C ALA A 133 7.44 14.83 -2.24
N SER A 134 7.25 15.99 -2.88
CA SER A 134 7.46 17.29 -2.26
C SER A 134 6.48 17.55 -1.12
N LYS A 135 5.19 17.34 -1.35
CA LYS A 135 4.12 17.61 -0.38
C LYS A 135 4.26 16.77 0.88
N TYR A 136 4.54 15.49 0.75
CA TYR A 136 4.55 14.55 1.87
C TYR A 136 5.94 14.09 2.30
N GLN A 137 7.01 14.62 1.69
CA GLN A 137 8.40 14.25 2.00
C GLN A 137 8.60 12.73 1.99
N LEU A 138 8.15 12.07 0.93
CA LEU A 138 8.11 10.62 0.81
C LEU A 138 9.49 9.98 1.05
N LYS A 139 9.50 8.86 1.77
CA LYS A 139 10.69 8.04 2.03
C LYS A 139 10.73 6.77 1.18
N GLY A 140 9.58 6.36 0.69
CA GLY A 140 9.41 5.19 -0.15
C GLY A 140 8.18 5.30 -1.05
N VAL A 141 8.05 4.33 -1.93
CA VAL A 141 6.85 4.08 -2.72
C VAL A 141 6.43 2.62 -2.59
N LYS A 142 5.12 2.41 -2.62
CA LYS A 142 4.51 1.08 -2.70
C LYS A 142 3.89 0.90 -4.07
N LEU A 143 4.30 -0.16 -4.75
CA LEU A 143 3.86 -0.51 -6.09
C LEU A 143 2.96 -1.74 -6.04
N TYR A 144 1.83 -1.65 -6.71
CA TYR A 144 0.88 -2.74 -6.87
C TYR A 144 0.77 -3.09 -8.35
N THR A 145 1.72 -3.90 -8.83
CA THR A 145 1.93 -4.16 -10.27
C THR A 145 0.74 -4.79 -11.00
N ALA A 146 -0.20 -5.36 -10.25
CA ALA A 146 -1.43 -5.95 -10.78
C ALA A 146 -2.61 -4.97 -10.87
N GLU A 147 -2.43 -3.72 -10.47
CA GLU A 147 -3.48 -2.69 -10.55
C GLU A 147 -3.98 -2.53 -11.99
N TRP A 148 -5.30 -2.38 -12.14
CA TRP A 148 -5.89 -2.13 -13.45
C TRP A 148 -5.82 -0.65 -13.80
N HIS A 149 -5.61 -0.40 -15.10
CA HIS A 149 -5.60 0.95 -15.66
C HIS A 149 -6.27 0.88 -17.05
N GLY A 150 -7.56 1.15 -17.11
CA GLY A 150 -8.39 0.97 -18.30
C GLY A 150 -8.39 -0.49 -18.80
N SER A 151 -7.93 -0.71 -20.02
CA SER A 151 -7.83 -2.06 -20.59
C SER A 151 -6.62 -2.86 -20.10
N SER A 152 -5.61 -2.20 -19.53
CA SER A 152 -4.40 -2.84 -19.02
C SER A 152 -4.65 -3.49 -17.66
N LYS A 153 -4.21 -4.75 -17.50
CA LYS A 153 -4.44 -5.57 -16.31
C LYS A 153 -3.15 -5.80 -15.50
N GLY A 154 -2.31 -4.81 -15.46
CA GLY A 154 -1.04 -4.82 -14.75
C GLY A 154 0.10 -4.27 -15.60
N TYR A 155 1.27 -4.12 -14.99
CA TYR A 155 2.51 -3.69 -15.62
C TYR A 155 3.71 -4.46 -15.06
N LYS A 156 4.83 -4.40 -15.75
CA LYS A 156 6.09 -4.99 -15.30
C LYS A 156 7.05 -3.91 -14.84
N LEU A 157 7.89 -4.23 -13.87
CA LEU A 157 8.96 -3.33 -13.44
C LEU A 157 10.06 -3.17 -14.50
N SER A 158 10.15 -4.11 -15.45
CA SER A 158 11.03 -4.06 -16.61
C SER A 158 10.53 -3.15 -17.75
N ASP A 159 9.28 -2.68 -17.71
CA ASP A 159 8.74 -1.79 -18.73
C ASP A 159 9.50 -0.45 -18.74
N ASP A 160 9.73 0.13 -19.92
CA ASP A 160 10.53 1.36 -20.09
C ASP A 160 10.01 2.51 -19.20
N TRP A 161 8.71 2.68 -19.14
CA TRP A 161 8.12 3.69 -18.27
C TRP A 161 8.34 3.40 -16.78
N ALA A 162 8.28 2.14 -16.36
CA ALA A 162 8.59 1.79 -14.98
C ALA A 162 10.04 2.11 -14.62
N GLN A 163 10.98 1.93 -15.58
CA GLN A 163 12.38 2.33 -15.41
C GLN A 163 12.51 3.84 -15.18
N ARG A 164 11.82 4.65 -15.99
CA ARG A 164 11.83 6.12 -15.85
C ARG A 164 11.31 6.57 -14.48
N TYR A 165 10.24 5.94 -13.98
CA TYR A 165 9.68 6.24 -12.66
C TYR A 165 10.63 5.86 -11.52
N LEU A 166 11.37 4.77 -11.66
CA LEU A 166 12.37 4.39 -10.67
C LEU A 166 13.56 5.34 -10.67
N GLU A 167 14.02 5.78 -11.84
CA GLU A 167 15.06 6.81 -11.95
C GLU A 167 14.61 8.14 -11.34
N GLU A 168 13.36 8.53 -11.58
CA GLU A 168 12.81 9.74 -10.99
C GLU A 168 12.66 9.62 -9.47
N SER A 169 12.18 8.48 -8.98
CA SER A 169 12.12 8.20 -7.54
C SER A 169 13.50 8.34 -6.89
N GLN A 170 14.56 7.83 -7.54
CA GLN A 170 15.94 7.98 -7.06
C GLN A 170 16.38 9.44 -7.00
N LYS A 171 16.09 10.24 -8.04
CA LYS A 171 16.42 11.69 -8.09
C LYS A 171 15.70 12.47 -6.98
N LEU A 172 14.47 12.07 -6.64
CA LEU A 172 13.66 12.64 -5.55
C LEU A 172 14.12 12.18 -4.16
N GLY A 173 15.15 11.34 -4.07
CA GLY A 173 15.66 10.82 -2.79
C GLY A 173 14.78 9.72 -2.18
N ILE A 174 13.85 9.16 -2.94
CA ILE A 174 13.02 8.02 -2.54
C ILE A 174 13.88 6.76 -2.69
N LYS A 175 14.27 6.16 -1.56
CA LYS A 175 15.23 5.03 -1.53
C LYS A 175 14.56 3.66 -1.37
N ASN A 176 13.32 3.63 -0.88
CA ASN A 176 12.63 2.40 -0.55
C ASN A 176 11.54 2.14 -1.59
N ILE A 177 11.67 1.03 -2.31
CA ILE A 177 10.68 0.59 -3.30
C ILE A 177 10.07 -0.71 -2.79
N HIS A 178 8.83 -0.64 -2.34
CA HIS A 178 8.05 -1.79 -1.91
C HIS A 178 7.19 -2.28 -3.07
N VAL A 179 7.27 -3.54 -3.42
CA VAL A 179 6.50 -4.11 -4.53
C VAL A 179 5.67 -5.28 -4.03
N HIS A 180 4.37 -5.23 -4.28
CA HIS A 180 3.51 -6.37 -3.99
C HIS A 180 3.73 -7.45 -5.05
N LYS A 181 4.23 -8.60 -4.62
CA LYS A 181 4.38 -9.84 -5.40
C LYS A 181 3.95 -10.99 -4.51
N GLY A 182 3.26 -11.96 -5.05
CA GLY A 182 2.81 -13.13 -4.27
C GLY A 182 1.36 -13.51 -4.49
N PRO A 183 0.57 -13.77 -3.43
CA PRO A 183 -0.82 -14.21 -3.56
C PRO A 183 -1.67 -13.25 -4.36
N THR A 184 -2.45 -13.79 -5.28
CA THR A 184 -3.37 -13.03 -6.13
C THR A 184 -4.67 -12.76 -5.37
N ILE A 185 -5.11 -11.52 -5.34
CA ILE A 185 -6.45 -11.14 -4.87
C ILE A 185 -7.34 -10.96 -6.12
N LEU A 186 -8.41 -11.75 -6.21
CA LEU A 186 -9.35 -11.63 -7.33
C LEU A 186 -10.02 -10.23 -7.34
N PRO A 187 -10.27 -9.64 -8.52
CA PRO A 187 -10.15 -10.21 -9.87
C PRO A 187 -8.82 -9.91 -10.58
N LEU A 188 -7.77 -9.55 -9.84
CA LEU A 188 -6.50 -9.13 -10.41
C LEU A 188 -5.79 -10.26 -11.18
N ASN A 189 -4.96 -9.87 -12.15
CA ASN A 189 -4.20 -10.81 -12.98
C ASN A 189 -3.02 -11.42 -12.21
N ARG A 190 -3.00 -12.76 -12.12
CA ARG A 190 -1.94 -13.52 -11.46
C ARG A 190 -0.55 -13.23 -12.05
N ASP A 191 -0.43 -13.11 -13.37
CA ASP A 191 0.87 -12.94 -14.03
C ASP A 191 1.54 -11.60 -13.67
N ALA A 192 0.77 -10.60 -13.29
CA ALA A 192 1.28 -9.32 -12.82
C ALA A 192 1.93 -9.38 -11.41
N PHE A 193 1.73 -10.49 -10.69
CA PHE A 193 2.38 -10.75 -9.40
C PHE A 193 3.66 -11.58 -9.51
N ASP A 194 4.04 -12.02 -10.72
CA ASP A 194 5.28 -12.77 -10.92
C ASP A 194 6.50 -11.95 -10.47
N VAL A 195 7.44 -12.63 -9.82
CA VAL A 195 8.67 -12.02 -9.30
C VAL A 195 9.79 -11.92 -10.35
N ALA A 196 9.63 -12.57 -11.50
CA ALA A 196 10.67 -12.67 -12.52
C ALA A 196 11.17 -11.30 -13.02
N ASP A 197 10.28 -10.28 -13.08
CA ASP A 197 10.66 -8.93 -13.49
C ASP A 197 11.51 -8.16 -12.46
N ILE A 198 11.71 -8.71 -11.25
CA ILE A 198 12.62 -8.15 -10.25
C ILE A 198 14.06 -8.59 -10.52
N GLU A 199 14.28 -9.81 -11.00
CA GLU A 199 15.61 -10.35 -11.28
C GLU A 199 16.30 -9.65 -12.44
N ASP A 200 15.56 -9.30 -13.49
CA ASP A 200 16.06 -8.57 -14.65
C ASP A 200 16.76 -7.24 -14.29
N ARG A 201 16.48 -6.73 -13.09
CA ARG A 201 17.09 -5.48 -12.61
C ARG A 201 18.41 -5.64 -11.91
N LYS A 202 18.65 -6.78 -11.27
CA LYS A 202 19.93 -7.04 -10.60
C LYS A 202 21.07 -7.18 -11.60
N SER A 203 20.77 -7.61 -12.82
CA SER A 203 21.78 -7.85 -13.87
C SER A 203 22.25 -6.59 -14.57
N THR A 204 21.57 -5.45 -14.45
CA THR A 204 21.84 -4.27 -15.28
C THR A 204 22.43 -3.06 -14.57
N ARG A 205 22.59 -3.08 -13.25
CA ARG A 205 22.99 -1.86 -12.50
C ARG A 205 23.86 -2.12 -11.25
N LEU A 206 24.80 -3.03 -11.34
CA LEU A 206 25.93 -3.07 -10.41
C LEU A 206 27.13 -2.39 -11.05
#